data_1500767b14f35dd97553e4462a44c46c
#
_entry.id   1500767b14f35dd97553e4462a44c46c
#
_cell.length_a   1.000
_cell.length_b   1.000
_cell.length_c   1.000
_cell.angle_alpha   90.00
_cell.angle_beta   90.00
_cell.angle_gamma   90.00
#
_symmetry.space_group_name_H-M   'P 1'
#
loop_
_entity.id
_entity.type
_entity.pdbx_description
1 polymer ?
#
loop_
_entity_poly.entity_id
_entity_poly.type
_entity_poly.pdbx_seq_one_letter_code
_entity_poly.pdbx_strand_id
1 'polypeptide(L)'
;SADYEGIISDYFKTSLPYPVATSSSIVIPKSVFEKTGYFKPAISSGQDVDMWIRIASKYPVAISNKVTASYLHYIEDSLSKTPILDKKLNDFKDYKQEEESNPSLKKYLDTYRIEYALQYKIAGASKKSKELFKSILKENIPLKTRLIYFLPRFVLIFLLKIKQFLRKNGFNFSIYN
;
A
#
# COMPACT_ATOMS: atom_id res chain seq x y z
N SER A 1 12.66 -15.00 -2.29
CA SER A 1 12.88 -15.79 -1.07
C SER A 1 13.41 -14.85 0.01
N ALA A 2 13.21 -15.20 1.29
CA ALA A 2 13.70 -14.42 2.44
C ALA A 2 15.23 -14.27 2.47
N ASP A 3 15.94 -15.08 1.70
CA ASP A 3 17.40 -15.13 1.65
C ASP A 3 18.02 -14.39 0.47
N TYR A 4 17.19 -13.68 -0.33
CA TYR A 4 17.71 -12.96 -1.49
C TYR A 4 18.36 -11.63 -1.06
N GLU A 5 19.58 -11.39 -1.52
CA GLU A 5 20.32 -10.13 -1.41
C GLU A 5 20.81 -9.71 -2.79
N GLY A 6 20.61 -8.46 -3.16
CA GLY A 6 21.05 -7.92 -4.45
C GLY A 6 20.01 -7.06 -5.16
N ILE A 7 20.19 -6.85 -6.47
CA ILE A 7 19.31 -6.01 -7.29
C ILE A 7 18.01 -6.75 -7.62
N ILE A 8 16.88 -6.10 -7.34
CA ILE A 8 15.55 -6.59 -7.67
C ILE A 8 15.27 -6.36 -9.15
N SER A 9 14.86 -7.40 -9.87
CA SER A 9 14.53 -7.31 -11.30
C SER A 9 13.22 -6.56 -11.56
N ASP A 10 12.24 -6.69 -10.66
CA ASP A 10 10.95 -6.02 -10.73
C ASP A 10 10.51 -5.61 -9.32
N TYR A 11 10.71 -4.34 -8.99
CA TYR A 11 10.35 -3.78 -7.70
C TYR A 11 8.86 -3.93 -7.38
N PHE A 12 7.99 -3.63 -8.35
CA PHE A 12 6.55 -3.62 -8.12
C PHE A 12 6.01 -5.02 -7.85
N LYS A 13 6.47 -6.01 -8.62
CA LYS A 13 6.12 -7.40 -8.41
C LYS A 13 6.65 -7.94 -7.09
N THR A 14 7.91 -7.60 -6.74
CA THR A 14 8.56 -8.07 -5.50
C THR A 14 7.91 -7.44 -4.27
N SER A 15 7.34 -6.23 -4.39
CA SER A 15 6.62 -5.53 -3.32
C SER A 15 5.18 -6.04 -3.10
N LEU A 16 4.83 -7.19 -3.64
CA LEU A 16 3.51 -7.82 -3.47
C LEU A 16 3.66 -9.20 -2.82
N PRO A 17 2.82 -9.55 -1.85
CA PRO A 17 1.76 -8.72 -1.22
C PRO A 17 2.28 -7.76 -0.13
N TYR A 18 3.57 -7.79 0.17
CA TYR A 18 4.19 -6.95 1.21
C TYR A 18 5.24 -6.03 0.59
N PRO A 19 5.24 -4.74 0.95
CA PRO A 19 6.22 -3.79 0.45
C PRO A 19 7.63 -4.17 0.90
N VAL A 20 8.59 -4.19 -0.03
CA VAL A 20 10.00 -4.43 0.27
C VAL A 20 10.71 -3.19 0.80
N ALA A 21 10.14 -2.01 0.59
CA ALA A 21 10.67 -0.74 1.08
C ALA A 21 9.72 -0.10 2.08
N THR A 22 10.25 0.29 3.23
CA THR A 22 9.58 1.16 4.20
C THR A 22 10.46 2.37 4.48
N SER A 23 9.87 3.50 4.86
CA SER A 23 10.63 4.72 5.13
C SER A 23 11.71 4.55 6.21
N SER A 24 11.58 3.56 7.09
CA SER A 24 12.52 3.26 8.17
C SER A 24 13.66 2.32 7.77
N SER A 25 13.60 1.67 6.60
CA SER A 25 14.53 0.61 6.19
C SER A 25 15.13 0.86 4.80
N ILE A 26 15.15 2.10 4.32
CA ILE A 26 15.63 2.44 2.99
C ILE A 26 16.77 3.46 3.07
N VAL A 27 17.74 3.32 2.18
CA VAL A 27 18.82 4.28 1.95
C VAL A 27 18.74 4.74 0.51
N ILE A 28 18.73 6.06 0.29
CA ILE A 28 18.60 6.66 -1.03
C ILE A 28 19.72 7.68 -1.21
N PRO A 29 20.54 7.60 -2.26
CA PRO A 29 21.52 8.64 -2.57
C PRO A 29 20.84 10.00 -2.78
N LYS A 30 21.44 11.08 -2.26
CA LYS A 30 20.90 12.44 -2.41
C LYS A 30 20.62 12.81 -3.87
N SER A 31 21.52 12.42 -4.78
CA SER A 31 21.38 12.66 -6.22
C SER A 31 20.11 12.03 -6.85
N VAL A 32 19.55 10.98 -6.24
CA VAL A 32 18.30 10.38 -6.68
C VAL A 32 17.13 11.32 -6.41
N PHE A 33 17.08 11.94 -5.22
CA PHE A 33 16.06 12.95 -4.89
C PHE A 33 16.14 14.17 -5.82
N GLU A 34 17.35 14.62 -6.17
CA GLU A 34 17.56 15.73 -7.09
C GLU A 34 16.97 15.46 -8.48
N LYS A 35 16.97 14.20 -8.92
CA LYS A 35 16.45 13.77 -10.24
C LYS A 35 14.99 13.30 -10.22
N THR A 36 14.51 12.74 -9.11
CA THR A 36 13.13 12.23 -8.99
C THR A 36 12.21 13.22 -8.30
N GLY A 37 12.76 14.27 -7.68
CA GLY A 37 12.04 15.19 -6.81
C GLY A 37 11.89 14.63 -5.39
N TYR A 38 11.41 15.48 -4.49
CA TYR A 38 11.20 15.16 -3.08
C TYR A 38 9.79 14.65 -2.79
N PHE A 39 9.49 14.36 -1.52
CA PHE A 39 8.14 14.01 -1.09
C PHE A 39 7.16 15.14 -1.40
N LYS A 40 5.97 14.78 -1.89
CA LYS A 40 4.92 15.77 -2.24
C LYS A 40 4.19 16.21 -0.96
N PRO A 41 4.28 17.50 -0.54
CA PRO A 41 3.61 17.98 0.68
C PRO A 41 2.08 17.88 0.64
N ALA A 42 1.51 17.81 -0.57
CA ALA A 42 0.08 17.66 -0.78
C ALA A 42 -0.47 16.28 -0.39
N ILE A 43 0.38 15.28 -0.22
CA ILE A 43 0.01 13.91 0.13
C ILE A 43 0.34 13.68 1.61
N SER A 44 -0.67 13.37 2.44
CA SER A 44 -0.47 13.08 3.86
C SER A 44 -0.43 11.58 4.18
N SER A 45 -0.77 10.72 3.21
CA SER A 45 -0.69 9.26 3.35
C SER A 45 -0.44 8.61 1.99
N GLY A 46 0.55 7.73 1.92
CA GLY A 46 1.04 7.15 0.67
C GLY A 46 2.05 8.04 -0.07
N GLN A 47 2.63 9.04 0.63
CA GLN A 47 3.72 9.87 0.10
C GLN A 47 5.00 9.07 -0.14
N ASP A 48 5.24 8.07 0.67
CA ASP A 48 6.31 7.10 0.49
C ASP A 48 6.06 6.21 -0.74
N VAL A 49 4.85 5.73 -0.93
CA VAL A 49 4.47 4.96 -2.12
C VAL A 49 4.70 5.78 -3.40
N ASP A 50 4.30 7.06 -3.44
CA ASP A 50 4.59 7.97 -4.55
C ASP A 50 6.09 8.08 -4.83
N MET A 51 6.89 8.23 -3.78
CA MET A 51 8.35 8.32 -3.90
C MET A 51 8.95 7.03 -4.44
N TRP A 52 8.51 5.86 -3.90
CA TRP A 52 9.02 4.57 -4.34
C TRP A 52 8.69 4.27 -5.80
N ILE A 53 7.51 4.67 -6.28
CA ILE A 53 7.14 4.53 -7.69
C ILE A 53 8.10 5.36 -8.57
N ARG A 54 8.30 6.63 -8.24
CA ARG A 54 9.18 7.51 -9.02
C ARG A 54 10.63 7.04 -9.06
N ILE A 55 11.12 6.48 -7.96
CA ILE A 55 12.48 5.94 -7.87
C ILE A 55 12.57 4.63 -8.64
N ALA A 56 11.72 3.65 -8.33
CA ALA A 56 11.80 2.31 -8.92
C ALA A 56 11.49 2.28 -10.42
N SER A 57 10.79 3.28 -10.94
CA SER A 57 10.58 3.45 -12.38
C SER A 57 11.84 3.94 -13.13
N LYS A 58 12.82 4.48 -12.42
CA LYS A 58 14.02 5.10 -13.05
C LYS A 58 15.33 4.46 -12.62
N TYR A 59 15.35 3.82 -11.46
CA TYR A 59 16.59 3.31 -10.86
C TYR A 59 16.42 1.87 -10.40
N PRO A 60 17.49 1.07 -10.48
CA PRO A 60 17.50 -0.25 -9.87
C PRO A 60 17.39 -0.13 -8.34
N VAL A 61 16.66 -1.06 -7.74
CA VAL A 61 16.52 -1.19 -6.28
C VAL A 61 17.23 -2.45 -5.83
N ALA A 62 18.11 -2.31 -4.85
CA ALA A 62 18.77 -3.44 -4.21
C ALA A 62 18.16 -3.68 -2.82
N ILE A 63 18.10 -4.96 -2.41
CA ILE A 63 17.71 -5.35 -1.05
C ILE A 63 18.86 -6.06 -0.34
N SER A 64 18.93 -5.85 0.97
CA SER A 64 19.73 -6.67 1.87
C SER A 64 18.80 -7.51 2.74
N ASN A 65 19.17 -8.77 2.99
CA ASN A 65 18.43 -9.69 3.85
C ASN A 65 18.70 -9.48 5.34
N LYS A 66 19.56 -8.52 5.68
CA LYS A 66 19.90 -8.22 7.09
C LYS A 66 18.75 -7.48 7.75
N VAL A 67 18.34 -7.97 8.92
CA VAL A 67 17.35 -7.27 9.76
C VAL A 67 18.03 -6.07 10.43
N THR A 68 17.69 -4.86 9.97
CA THR A 68 18.29 -3.59 10.43
C THR A 68 17.32 -2.66 11.13
N ALA A 69 16.03 -2.95 11.09
CA ALA A 69 15.00 -2.12 11.69
C ALA A 69 13.90 -2.97 12.34
N SER A 70 13.30 -2.43 13.41
CA SER A 70 12.12 -3.00 14.06
C SER A 70 10.96 -2.03 13.95
N TYR A 71 9.79 -2.54 13.58
CA TYR A 71 8.58 -1.74 13.50
C TYR A 71 7.68 -2.01 14.71
N LEU A 72 7.42 -0.95 15.49
CA LEU A 72 6.51 -1.03 16.63
C LEU A 72 5.07 -0.84 16.16
N HIS A 73 4.28 -1.89 16.27
CA HIS A 73 2.82 -1.84 16.10
C HIS A 73 2.18 -1.33 17.39
N TYR A 74 1.07 -0.66 17.37
CA TYR A 74 0.28 -0.26 18.57
C TYR A 74 0.71 1.02 19.29
N ILE A 75 1.43 1.92 18.64
CA ILE A 75 1.61 3.29 19.16
C ILE A 75 0.26 4.00 19.06
N GLU A 76 -0.24 4.56 20.17
CA GLU A 76 -1.60 5.11 20.25
C GLU A 76 -1.81 6.28 19.27
N ASP A 77 -0.89 7.21 19.16
CA ASP A 77 -0.98 8.41 18.33
C ASP A 77 -0.31 8.27 16.95
N SER A 78 -0.28 7.05 16.40
CA SER A 78 0.33 6.80 15.09
C SER A 78 -0.47 7.45 13.97
N LEU A 79 0.21 8.15 13.05
CA LEU A 79 -0.36 8.74 11.82
C LEU A 79 -1.11 7.69 10.95
N SER A 80 -0.72 6.41 11.05
CA SER A 80 -1.41 5.33 10.34
C SER A 80 -2.87 5.15 10.79
N LYS A 81 -3.21 5.57 12.02
CA LYS A 81 -4.56 5.49 12.60
C LYS A 81 -5.47 6.66 12.22
N THR A 82 -4.97 7.71 11.59
CA THR A 82 -5.80 8.82 11.11
C THR A 82 -6.92 8.28 10.22
N PRO A 83 -8.19 8.69 10.41
CA PRO A 83 -9.30 8.27 9.57
C PRO A 83 -9.04 8.60 8.10
N ILE A 84 -9.46 7.72 7.19
CA ILE A 84 -9.21 7.92 5.74
C ILE A 84 -9.84 9.21 5.20
N LEU A 85 -10.93 9.68 5.80
CA LEU A 85 -11.61 10.90 5.37
C LEU A 85 -10.79 12.17 5.64
N ASP A 86 -9.87 12.11 6.62
CA ASP A 86 -9.00 13.22 7.02
C ASP A 86 -7.62 13.15 6.32
N LYS A 87 -7.38 12.08 5.54
CA LYS A 87 -6.15 11.90 4.77
C LYS A 87 -6.23 12.52 3.39
N LYS A 88 -5.15 13.16 2.98
CA LYS A 88 -4.89 13.52 1.58
C LYS A 88 -4.13 12.36 0.94
N LEU A 89 -4.87 11.46 0.30
CA LEU A 89 -4.29 10.27 -0.33
C LEU A 89 -3.70 10.61 -1.70
N ASN A 90 -2.68 9.83 -2.12
CA ASN A 90 -2.29 9.77 -3.52
C ASN A 90 -3.40 9.04 -4.31
N ASP A 91 -3.97 9.69 -5.33
CA ASP A 91 -4.98 9.09 -6.19
C ASP A 91 -4.40 8.34 -7.39
N PHE A 92 -3.06 8.35 -7.51
CA PHE A 92 -2.28 7.68 -8.55
C PHE A 92 -2.60 8.08 -10.00
N LYS A 93 -3.28 9.19 -10.22
CA LYS A 93 -3.63 9.67 -11.58
C LYS A 93 -2.40 10.05 -12.38
N ASP A 94 -1.35 10.53 -11.70
CA ASP A 94 -0.08 10.91 -12.33
C ASP A 94 0.63 9.72 -12.99
N TYR A 95 0.26 8.48 -12.63
CA TYR A 95 0.89 7.24 -13.12
C TYR A 95 0.05 6.48 -14.14
N LYS A 96 -0.99 7.10 -14.68
CA LYS A 96 -1.92 6.41 -15.59
C LYS A 96 -1.21 5.87 -16.84
N GLN A 97 -0.34 6.65 -17.43
CA GLN A 97 0.40 6.26 -18.64
C GLN A 97 1.41 5.15 -18.32
N GLU A 98 2.12 5.26 -17.21
CA GLU A 98 3.09 4.25 -16.78
C GLU A 98 2.42 2.92 -16.42
N GLU A 99 1.26 2.94 -15.76
CA GLU A 99 0.55 1.71 -15.40
C GLU A 99 -0.08 1.00 -16.61
N GLU A 100 -0.36 1.72 -17.71
CA GLU A 100 -0.81 1.12 -18.97
C GLU A 100 0.29 0.30 -19.65
N SER A 101 1.54 0.70 -19.52
CA SER A 101 2.71 0.03 -20.11
C SER A 101 3.40 -0.95 -19.16
N ASN A 102 3.08 -0.92 -17.85
CA ASN A 102 3.71 -1.76 -16.84
C ASN A 102 2.67 -2.53 -15.98
N PRO A 103 2.36 -3.79 -16.33
CA PRO A 103 1.38 -4.61 -15.60
C PRO A 103 1.73 -4.82 -14.11
N SER A 104 3.02 -4.88 -13.76
CA SER A 104 3.45 -5.03 -12.37
C SER A 104 3.15 -3.78 -11.57
N LEU A 105 3.42 -2.58 -12.13
CA LEU A 105 3.04 -1.30 -11.53
C LEU A 105 1.52 -1.20 -11.39
N LYS A 106 0.77 -1.57 -12.44
CA LYS A 106 -0.70 -1.58 -12.39
C LYS A 106 -1.22 -2.43 -11.23
N LYS A 107 -0.71 -3.65 -11.09
CA LYS A 107 -1.10 -4.55 -10.00
C LYS A 107 -0.71 -4.00 -8.63
N TYR A 108 0.47 -3.40 -8.51
CA TYR A 108 0.94 -2.74 -7.30
C TYR A 108 0.02 -1.59 -6.89
N LEU A 109 -0.33 -0.69 -7.81
CA LEU A 109 -1.25 0.43 -7.56
C LEU A 109 -2.67 -0.06 -7.24
N ASP A 110 -3.14 -1.11 -7.90
CA ASP A 110 -4.46 -1.69 -7.64
C ASP A 110 -4.57 -2.26 -6.23
N THR A 111 -3.47 -2.75 -5.63
CA THR A 111 -3.45 -3.18 -4.23
C THR A 111 -3.78 -2.02 -3.27
N TYR A 112 -3.21 -0.84 -3.49
CA TYR A 112 -3.54 0.36 -2.71
C TYR A 112 -4.96 0.87 -2.98
N ARG A 113 -5.41 0.82 -4.24
CA ARG A 113 -6.79 1.18 -4.60
C ARG A 113 -7.81 0.28 -3.92
N ILE A 114 -7.54 -1.01 -3.81
CA ILE A 114 -8.36 -1.98 -3.07
C ILE A 114 -8.43 -1.58 -1.59
N GLU A 115 -7.28 -1.30 -0.98
CA GLU A 115 -7.19 -0.91 0.42
C GLU A 115 -7.98 0.38 0.68
N TYR A 116 -7.78 1.41 -0.13
CA TYR A 116 -8.50 2.68 -0.01
C TYR A 116 -10.01 2.51 -0.24
N ALA A 117 -10.41 1.70 -1.22
CA ALA A 117 -11.82 1.42 -1.47
C ALA A 117 -12.50 0.77 -0.27
N LEU A 118 -11.85 -0.20 0.37
CA LEU A 118 -12.36 -0.85 1.59
C LEU A 118 -12.42 0.14 2.77
N GLN A 119 -11.38 0.95 2.96
CA GLN A 119 -11.36 1.96 4.03
C GLN A 119 -12.46 3.01 3.83
N TYR A 120 -12.67 3.52 2.61
CA TYR A 120 -13.77 4.42 2.30
C TYR A 120 -15.14 3.79 2.55
N LYS A 121 -15.31 2.50 2.22
CA LYS A 121 -16.55 1.79 2.49
C LYS A 121 -16.83 1.68 3.99
N ILE A 122 -15.81 1.32 4.78
CA ILE A 122 -15.89 1.25 6.24
C ILE A 122 -16.20 2.64 6.83
N ALA A 123 -15.59 3.69 6.30
CA ALA A 123 -15.84 5.07 6.72
C ALA A 123 -17.22 5.63 6.29
N GLY A 124 -17.98 4.90 5.46
CA GLY A 124 -19.30 5.31 4.99
C GLY A 124 -19.30 6.15 3.71
N ALA A 125 -18.13 6.42 3.12
CA ALA A 125 -17.98 7.18 1.87
C ALA A 125 -18.21 6.27 0.64
N SER A 126 -19.43 5.72 0.52
CA SER A 126 -19.79 4.69 -0.46
C SER A 126 -19.56 5.11 -1.91
N LYS A 127 -19.74 6.38 -2.25
CA LYS A 127 -19.51 6.89 -3.62
C LYS A 127 -18.02 6.78 -3.99
N LYS A 128 -17.14 7.35 -3.16
CA LYS A 128 -15.68 7.28 -3.35
C LYS A 128 -15.19 5.83 -3.41
N SER A 129 -15.70 4.97 -2.50
CA SER A 129 -15.37 3.55 -2.48
C SER A 129 -15.71 2.87 -3.81
N LYS A 130 -16.93 3.08 -4.33
CA LYS A 130 -17.39 2.46 -5.59
C LYS A 130 -16.61 2.98 -6.81
N GLU A 131 -16.34 4.28 -6.88
CA GLU A 131 -15.56 4.88 -7.97
C GLU A 131 -14.16 4.28 -8.03
N LEU A 132 -13.50 4.20 -6.87
CA LEU A 132 -12.16 3.64 -6.78
C LEU A 132 -12.14 2.14 -7.10
N PHE A 133 -13.10 1.37 -6.58
CA PHE A 133 -13.18 -0.07 -6.84
C PHE A 133 -13.45 -0.39 -8.32
N LYS A 134 -14.20 0.45 -9.04
CA LYS A 134 -14.44 0.32 -10.48
C LYS A 134 -13.18 0.57 -11.34
N SER A 135 -12.22 1.36 -10.84
CA SER A 135 -10.98 1.65 -11.57
C SER A 135 -9.94 0.51 -11.49
N ILE A 136 -10.18 -0.51 -10.68
CA ILE A 136 -9.28 -1.64 -10.47
C ILE A 136 -9.51 -2.69 -11.56
N LEU A 137 -8.44 -3.27 -12.10
CA LEU A 137 -8.56 -4.41 -13.00
C LEU A 137 -9.11 -5.63 -12.24
N LYS A 138 -10.12 -6.28 -12.80
CA LYS A 138 -10.82 -7.42 -12.15
C LYS A 138 -9.88 -8.56 -11.79
N GLU A 139 -8.89 -8.82 -12.63
CA GLU A 139 -7.86 -9.85 -12.43
C GLU A 139 -6.93 -9.54 -11.26
N ASN A 140 -6.76 -8.27 -10.93
CA ASN A 140 -5.93 -7.84 -9.79
C ASN A 140 -6.66 -7.91 -8.45
N ILE A 141 -7.97 -8.21 -8.44
CA ILE A 141 -8.76 -8.32 -7.23
C ILE A 141 -8.81 -9.79 -6.79
N PRO A 142 -8.13 -10.18 -5.69
CA PRO A 142 -8.24 -11.54 -5.15
C PRO A 142 -9.70 -11.89 -4.85
N LEU A 143 -10.10 -13.14 -5.10
CA LEU A 143 -11.48 -13.60 -4.90
C LEU A 143 -11.96 -13.33 -3.47
N LYS A 144 -11.14 -13.62 -2.46
CA LYS A 144 -11.41 -13.33 -1.05
C LYS A 144 -11.72 -11.83 -0.83
N THR A 145 -10.92 -10.95 -1.39
CA THR A 145 -11.10 -9.49 -1.27
C THR A 145 -12.37 -9.03 -1.98
N ARG A 146 -12.67 -9.62 -3.14
CA ARG A 146 -13.91 -9.35 -3.86
C ARG A 146 -15.14 -9.71 -3.04
N LEU A 147 -15.15 -10.89 -2.42
CA LEU A 147 -16.23 -11.32 -1.53
C LEU A 147 -16.36 -10.38 -0.33
N ILE A 148 -15.25 -10.04 0.32
CA ILE A 148 -15.23 -9.09 1.45
C ILE A 148 -15.78 -7.73 1.03
N TYR A 149 -15.42 -7.21 -0.14
CA TYR A 149 -15.89 -5.92 -0.61
C TYR A 149 -17.43 -5.86 -0.75
N PHE A 150 -18.08 -6.94 -1.13
CA PHE A 150 -19.55 -6.98 -1.27
C PHE A 150 -20.30 -7.15 0.05
N LEU A 151 -19.64 -7.48 1.15
CA LEU A 151 -20.28 -7.55 2.46
C LEU A 151 -20.89 -6.20 2.87
N PRO A 152 -22.00 -6.18 3.60
CA PRO A 152 -22.55 -4.97 4.19
C PRO A 152 -21.54 -4.25 5.10
N ARG A 153 -21.62 -2.92 5.16
CA ARG A 153 -20.71 -2.09 5.95
C ARG A 153 -20.59 -2.53 7.42
N PHE A 154 -21.73 -2.85 8.06
CA PHE A 154 -21.73 -3.26 9.47
C PHE A 154 -20.94 -4.57 9.68
N VAL A 155 -21.02 -5.51 8.74
CA VAL A 155 -20.23 -6.75 8.77
C VAL A 155 -18.73 -6.44 8.66
N LEU A 156 -18.34 -5.55 7.76
CA LEU A 156 -16.93 -5.13 7.63
C LEU A 156 -16.40 -4.49 8.92
N ILE A 157 -17.20 -3.63 9.55
CA ILE A 157 -16.83 -3.00 10.84
C ILE A 157 -16.69 -4.07 11.92
N PHE A 158 -17.59 -5.04 11.98
CA PHE A 158 -17.53 -6.15 12.93
C PHE A 158 -16.29 -7.01 12.74
N LEU A 159 -15.98 -7.40 11.48
CA LEU A 159 -14.77 -8.17 11.15
C LEU A 159 -13.49 -7.40 11.49
N LEU A 160 -13.49 -6.07 11.27
CA LEU A 160 -12.35 -5.22 11.64
C LEU A 160 -12.13 -5.21 13.17
N LYS A 161 -13.21 -5.10 13.95
CA LYS A 161 -13.12 -5.15 15.43
C LYS A 161 -12.61 -6.50 15.91
N ILE A 162 -13.09 -7.61 15.34
CA ILE A 162 -12.58 -8.96 15.65
C ILE A 162 -11.07 -9.02 15.33
N LYS A 163 -10.66 -8.59 14.14
CA LYS A 163 -9.24 -8.59 13.75
C LYS A 163 -8.38 -7.78 14.73
N GLN A 164 -8.85 -6.61 15.16
CA GLN A 164 -8.15 -5.77 16.13
C GLN A 164 -8.06 -6.44 17.51
N PHE A 165 -9.15 -7.06 17.96
CA PHE A 165 -9.18 -7.81 19.23
C PHE A 165 -8.20 -9.00 19.21
N LEU A 166 -8.22 -9.79 18.15
CA LEU A 166 -7.32 -10.92 18.00
C LEU A 166 -5.85 -10.50 17.98
N ARG A 167 -5.54 -9.40 17.27
CA ARG A 167 -4.18 -8.84 17.25
C ARG A 167 -3.71 -8.36 18.63
N LYS A 168 -4.58 -7.73 19.43
CA LYS A 168 -4.26 -7.35 20.81
C LYS A 168 -3.92 -8.54 21.69
N ASN A 169 -4.49 -9.71 21.39
CA ASN A 169 -4.25 -10.96 22.12
C ASN A 169 -3.15 -11.84 21.47
N GLY A 170 -2.29 -11.26 20.61
CA GLY A 170 -1.13 -11.94 20.03
C GLY A 170 -1.40 -12.79 18.79
N PHE A 171 -2.65 -12.84 18.29
CA PHE A 171 -2.99 -13.57 17.07
C PHE A 171 -2.81 -12.67 15.84
N ASN A 172 -1.79 -12.94 15.03
CA ASN A 172 -1.55 -12.23 13.78
C ASN A 172 -2.19 -12.96 12.59
N PHE A 173 -3.26 -12.42 12.05
CA PHE A 173 -3.87 -12.87 10.80
C PHE A 173 -3.52 -11.93 9.66
N SER A 174 -2.93 -12.50 8.58
CA SER A 174 -2.77 -11.78 7.32
C SER A 174 -4.01 -12.00 6.45
N ILE A 175 -4.49 -10.92 5.83
CA ILE A 175 -5.59 -10.99 4.83
C ILE A 175 -5.05 -11.53 3.49
N TYR A 176 -3.74 -11.53 3.32
CA TYR A 176 -3.06 -11.84 2.07
C TYR A 176 -2.54 -13.30 1.96
N ASN A 177 -2.77 -14.11 2.98
CA ASN A 177 -2.50 -15.56 2.97
C ASN A 177 -3.77 -16.34 2.69
#